data_ef439ee958e62b71557640a2318b3c3f
#
_entry.id   ef439ee958e62b71557640a2318b3c3f
#
_cell.length_a   1.000
_cell.length_b   1.000
_cell.length_c   1.000
_cell.angle_alpha   90.00
_cell.angle_beta   90.00
_cell.angle_gamma   90.00
#
_symmetry.space_group_name_H-M   'P 1'
#
loop_
_entity.id
_entity.type
_entity.pdbx_description
1 polymer ?
#
loop_
_entity_poly.entity_id
_entity_poly.type
_entity_poly.pdbx_seq_one_letter_code
_entity_poly.pdbx_strand_id
1 'polypeptide(L)'
;PADATGAPIANRVAAGKRPRSSMAPTLVFRQAADGSRGEFRLATGSPGGATIIQYVTKTLVGFADWGLDAQQATSMVAFGAANSVTTNVGGEHPNVDTSNGGANDALVTGLRALGHTVNTAAQSSGIGTIVRRSNPQGYYFLEGGADPRREGVVLGDLYPPE
;
A
#
# COMPACT_ATOMS: atom_id res chain seq x y z
N PRO A 1 5.38 20.88 -22.41
CA PRO A 1 4.80 21.70 -21.36
C PRO A 1 5.87 22.55 -20.67
N ALA A 2 5.49 23.78 -20.31
CA ALA A 2 6.32 24.74 -19.60
C ALA A 2 5.59 25.14 -18.30
N ASP A 3 6.35 25.68 -17.35
CA ASP A 3 5.81 26.29 -16.14
C ASP A 3 5.23 27.68 -16.40
N ALA A 4 4.76 28.37 -15.39
CA ALA A 4 4.17 29.70 -15.48
C ALA A 4 5.17 30.79 -16.00
N THR A 5 6.47 30.51 -15.95
CA THR A 5 7.53 31.41 -16.47
C THR A 5 7.94 31.09 -17.90
N GLY A 6 7.36 30.07 -18.52
CA GLY A 6 7.74 29.57 -19.84
C GLY A 6 8.95 28.62 -19.83
N ALA A 7 9.52 28.31 -18.68
CA ALA A 7 10.61 27.36 -18.58
C ALA A 7 10.11 25.90 -18.74
N PRO A 8 10.88 25.03 -19.41
CA PRO A 8 10.48 23.65 -19.60
C PRO A 8 10.38 22.90 -18.28
N ILE A 9 9.22 22.30 -17.94
CA ILE A 9 9.08 21.49 -16.73
C ILE A 9 9.96 20.25 -16.78
N ALA A 10 10.53 19.88 -15.64
CA ALA A 10 11.47 18.76 -15.53
C ALA A 10 10.89 17.43 -16.04
N ASN A 11 9.60 17.20 -15.81
CA ASN A 11 8.90 15.97 -16.22
C ASN A 11 8.25 16.02 -17.61
N ARG A 12 8.62 16.99 -18.47
CA ARG A 12 8.10 17.02 -19.84
C ARG A 12 8.57 15.83 -20.66
N VAL A 13 7.79 15.44 -21.63
CA VAL A 13 8.22 14.46 -22.66
C VAL A 13 9.35 15.07 -23.48
N ALA A 14 10.45 14.35 -23.62
CA ALA A 14 11.59 14.71 -24.46
C ALA A 14 12.36 13.45 -24.86
N ALA A 15 13.03 13.48 -26.00
CA ALA A 15 13.85 12.37 -26.47
C ALA A 15 14.93 12.01 -25.43
N GLY A 16 15.18 10.71 -25.23
CA GLY A 16 16.16 10.19 -24.29
C GLY A 16 15.79 10.31 -22.79
N LYS A 17 14.63 10.87 -22.46
CA LYS A 17 14.15 10.95 -21.06
C LYS A 17 13.33 9.73 -20.68
N ARG A 18 13.51 9.29 -19.43
CA ARG A 18 12.62 8.30 -18.78
C ARG A 18 11.41 9.01 -18.21
N PRO A 19 10.21 8.39 -18.24
CA PRO A 19 9.05 8.91 -17.54
C PRO A 19 9.28 8.84 -16.03
N ARG A 20 8.67 9.77 -15.28
CA ARG A 20 8.56 9.63 -13.84
C ARG A 20 7.66 8.42 -13.54
N SER A 21 8.11 7.54 -12.65
CA SER A 21 7.33 6.40 -12.18
C SER A 21 7.43 6.29 -10.67
N SER A 22 6.33 5.93 -10.03
CA SER A 22 6.27 5.50 -8.62
C SER A 22 5.76 4.07 -8.50
N MET A 23 5.75 3.30 -9.58
CA MET A 23 5.43 1.87 -9.54
C MET A 23 6.37 1.17 -8.55
N ALA A 24 5.79 0.39 -7.63
CA ALA A 24 6.51 -0.30 -6.58
C ALA A 24 5.99 -1.76 -6.44
N PRO A 25 6.00 -2.56 -7.54
CA PRO A 25 5.68 -3.98 -7.41
C PRO A 25 6.75 -4.63 -6.52
N THR A 26 6.32 -5.37 -5.51
CA THR A 26 7.21 -5.87 -4.47
C THR A 26 7.06 -7.37 -4.31
N LEU A 27 8.18 -8.07 -4.33
CA LEU A 27 8.29 -9.49 -3.99
C LEU A 27 9.18 -9.63 -2.76
N VAL A 28 8.70 -10.31 -1.73
CA VAL A 28 9.43 -10.57 -0.49
C VAL A 28 9.79 -12.03 -0.41
N PHE A 29 11.04 -12.30 -0.07
CA PHE A 29 11.57 -13.63 0.12
C PHE A 29 12.21 -13.73 1.51
N ARG A 30 12.18 -14.91 2.12
CA ARG A 30 13.00 -15.19 3.29
C ARG A 30 14.49 -15.19 2.87
N GLN A 31 15.37 -14.72 3.72
CA GLN A 31 16.78 -14.94 3.53
C GLN A 31 17.12 -16.37 3.93
N ALA A 32 17.82 -17.09 3.08
CA ALA A 32 18.36 -18.41 3.40
C ALA A 32 19.58 -18.31 4.35
N ALA A 33 19.96 -19.41 4.97
CA ALA A 33 21.07 -19.43 5.95
C ALA A 33 22.44 -19.03 5.34
N ASP A 34 22.61 -19.25 4.05
CA ASP A 34 23.80 -18.85 3.28
C ASP A 34 23.76 -17.40 2.77
N GLY A 35 22.73 -16.64 3.15
CA GLY A 35 22.50 -15.27 2.70
C GLY A 35 21.82 -15.11 1.34
N SER A 36 21.59 -16.21 0.63
CA SER A 36 20.90 -16.20 -0.66
C SER A 36 19.40 -15.96 -0.51
N ARG A 37 18.72 -15.82 -1.66
CA ARG A 37 17.26 -15.71 -1.71
C ARG A 37 16.63 -17.07 -1.41
N GLY A 38 15.89 -17.15 -0.31
CA GLY A 38 15.14 -18.31 0.10
C GLY A 38 13.71 -18.35 -0.40
N GLU A 39 12.81 -18.83 0.42
CA GLU A 39 11.39 -19.03 0.09
C GLU A 39 10.64 -17.73 -0.15
N PHE A 40 9.73 -17.75 -1.12
CA PHE A 40 8.74 -16.68 -1.34
C PHE A 40 7.88 -16.48 -0.09
N ARG A 41 7.61 -15.23 0.26
CA ARG A 41 6.80 -14.84 1.42
C ARG A 41 5.58 -14.04 1.04
N LEU A 42 5.75 -13.05 0.16
CA LEU A 42 4.69 -12.11 -0.18
C LEU A 42 4.94 -11.49 -1.56
N ALA A 43 3.86 -11.25 -2.28
CA ALA A 43 3.82 -10.35 -3.44
C ALA A 43 2.76 -9.29 -3.19
N THR A 44 3.07 -8.03 -3.47
CA THR A 44 2.10 -6.94 -3.37
C THR A 44 2.38 -5.82 -4.37
N GLY A 45 1.35 -5.10 -4.72
CA GLY A 45 1.42 -3.94 -5.59
C GLY A 45 0.10 -3.19 -5.58
N SER A 46 0.10 -1.96 -6.09
CA SER A 46 -1.08 -1.10 -6.13
C SER A 46 -1.01 -0.16 -7.32
N PRO A 47 -2.11 0.21 -7.95
CA PRO A 47 -2.24 1.48 -8.66
C PRO A 47 -2.28 2.65 -7.65
N GLY A 48 -2.22 3.91 -8.12
CA GLY A 48 -2.38 5.07 -7.23
C GLY A 48 -1.42 6.24 -7.51
N GLY A 49 -0.73 6.25 -8.64
CA GLY A 49 0.15 7.37 -9.01
C GLY A 49 1.24 7.61 -7.98
N ALA A 50 1.40 8.84 -7.51
CA ALA A 50 2.46 9.22 -6.58
C ALA A 50 2.36 8.55 -5.19
N THR A 51 1.19 8.04 -4.82
CA THR A 51 0.94 7.41 -3.51
C THR A 51 1.17 5.90 -3.48
N ILE A 52 1.50 5.27 -4.62
CA ILE A 52 1.73 3.82 -4.72
C ILE A 52 2.73 3.33 -3.67
N ILE A 53 3.87 4.02 -3.52
CA ILE A 53 4.93 3.64 -2.58
C ILE A 53 4.38 3.55 -1.16
N GLN A 54 3.56 4.51 -0.75
CA GLN A 54 2.95 4.55 0.59
C GLN A 54 1.95 3.42 0.80
N TYR A 55 1.13 3.11 -0.21
CA TYR A 55 0.19 2.01 -0.16
C TYR A 55 0.89 0.67 0.02
N VAL A 56 1.94 0.42 -0.77
CA VAL A 56 2.76 -0.79 -0.66
C VAL A 56 3.47 -0.85 0.68
N THR A 57 4.06 0.26 1.15
CA THR A 57 4.78 0.32 2.43
C THR A 57 3.86 -0.02 3.61
N LYS A 58 2.66 0.57 3.69
CA LYS A 58 1.73 0.26 4.78
C LYS A 58 1.35 -1.23 4.81
N THR A 59 1.17 -1.83 3.63
CA THR A 59 0.82 -3.25 3.52
C THR A 59 1.97 -4.14 3.99
N LEU A 60 3.22 -3.80 3.64
CA LEU A 60 4.40 -4.50 4.11
C LEU A 60 4.56 -4.42 5.63
N VAL A 61 4.39 -3.23 6.21
CA VAL A 61 4.44 -3.01 7.67
C VAL A 61 3.30 -3.77 8.37
N GLY A 62 2.09 -3.69 7.83
CA GLY A 62 0.95 -4.44 8.37
C GLY A 62 1.20 -5.94 8.44
N PHE A 63 1.77 -6.50 7.37
CA PHE A 63 2.13 -7.91 7.31
C PHE A 63 3.33 -8.27 8.20
N ALA A 64 4.44 -7.52 8.11
CA ALA A 64 5.71 -7.90 8.72
C ALA A 64 5.79 -7.56 10.22
N ASP A 65 5.27 -6.40 10.61
CA ASP A 65 5.46 -5.87 11.97
C ASP A 65 4.20 -6.03 12.83
N TRP A 66 3.01 -5.99 12.24
CA TRP A 66 1.74 -6.08 12.98
C TRP A 66 1.06 -7.44 12.86
N GLY A 67 1.63 -8.36 12.08
CA GLY A 67 1.13 -9.74 11.96
C GLY A 67 -0.24 -9.86 11.31
N LEU A 68 -0.65 -8.87 10.51
CA LEU A 68 -1.94 -8.89 9.83
C LEU A 68 -1.97 -9.97 8.74
N ASP A 69 -3.15 -10.49 8.47
CA ASP A 69 -3.37 -11.34 7.31
C ASP A 69 -3.37 -10.53 6.00
N ALA A 70 -3.40 -11.22 4.84
CA ALA A 70 -3.31 -10.56 3.54
C ALA A 70 -4.46 -9.58 3.32
N GLN A 71 -5.69 -9.94 3.70
CA GLN A 71 -6.87 -9.09 3.53
C GLN A 71 -6.85 -7.92 4.51
N GLN A 72 -6.51 -8.15 5.77
CA GLN A 72 -6.38 -7.10 6.78
C GLN A 72 -5.36 -6.03 6.39
N ALA A 73 -4.13 -6.47 6.00
CA ALA A 73 -3.07 -5.56 5.58
C ALA A 73 -3.45 -4.76 4.32
N THR A 74 -4.17 -5.39 3.39
CA THR A 74 -4.66 -4.75 2.17
C THR A 74 -5.76 -3.72 2.47
N SER A 75 -6.67 -4.05 3.39
CA SER A 75 -7.84 -3.23 3.73
C SER A 75 -7.56 -2.06 4.66
N MET A 76 -6.36 -1.95 5.24
CA MET A 76 -6.02 -0.86 6.17
C MET A 76 -6.31 0.52 5.60
N VAL A 77 -6.58 1.48 6.48
CA VAL A 77 -6.65 2.91 6.14
C VAL A 77 -5.40 3.30 5.36
N ALA A 78 -5.58 3.93 4.22
CA ALA A 78 -4.46 4.49 3.45
C ALA A 78 -4.10 5.88 3.99
N PHE A 79 -2.81 6.15 4.19
CA PHE A 79 -2.34 7.46 4.60
C PHE A 79 -0.95 7.74 4.03
N GLY A 80 -0.61 9.02 3.91
CA GLY A 80 0.72 9.43 3.47
C GLY A 80 0.76 10.82 2.84
N ALA A 81 1.97 11.32 2.60
CA ALA A 81 2.22 12.71 2.20
C ALA A 81 2.53 12.92 0.70
N ALA A 82 2.85 11.89 -0.09
CA ALA A 82 3.05 11.94 -1.54
C ALA A 82 3.79 13.20 -2.06
N ASN A 83 4.95 13.54 -1.52
CA ASN A 83 5.70 14.78 -1.81
C ASN A 83 4.95 16.09 -1.44
N SER A 84 4.09 16.04 -0.45
CA SER A 84 3.37 17.18 0.09
C SER A 84 3.79 17.43 1.54
N VAL A 85 3.64 18.65 2.01
CA VAL A 85 3.74 18.98 3.44
C VAL A 85 2.52 18.51 4.24
N THR A 86 1.47 18.07 3.54
CA THR A 86 0.22 17.60 4.13
C THR A 86 0.15 16.08 4.03
N THR A 87 -0.08 15.42 5.13
CA THR A 87 -0.42 14.00 5.20
C THR A 87 -1.91 13.83 4.94
N ASN A 88 -2.27 13.01 3.96
CA ASN A 88 -3.66 12.63 3.73
C ASN A 88 -3.96 11.33 4.47
N VAL A 89 -5.11 11.28 5.12
CA VAL A 89 -5.71 10.07 5.69
C VAL A 89 -6.93 9.72 4.85
N GLY A 90 -7.08 8.47 4.47
CA GLY A 90 -8.11 7.98 3.55
C GLY A 90 -9.51 8.08 4.13
N GLY A 91 -10.18 9.19 3.85
CA GLY A 91 -11.54 9.48 4.31
C GLY A 91 -12.63 8.61 3.67
N GLU A 92 -12.28 7.79 2.69
CA GLU A 92 -13.17 6.77 2.11
C GLU A 92 -13.29 5.52 3.01
N HIS A 93 -12.38 5.34 3.94
CA HIS A 93 -12.37 4.16 4.80
C HIS A 93 -13.45 4.28 5.90
N PRO A 94 -14.28 3.23 6.14
CA PRO A 94 -15.42 3.31 7.07
C PRO A 94 -15.03 3.59 8.52
N ASN A 95 -13.79 3.28 8.90
CA ASN A 95 -13.28 3.52 10.26
C ASN A 95 -12.65 4.91 10.43
N VAL A 96 -12.71 5.79 9.42
CA VAL A 96 -12.19 7.16 9.51
C VAL A 96 -13.37 8.13 9.70
N ASP A 97 -13.43 8.81 10.82
CA ASP A 97 -14.38 9.89 11.04
C ASP A 97 -13.90 11.16 10.35
N THR A 98 -14.54 11.51 9.24
CA THR A 98 -14.23 12.72 8.47
C THR A 98 -14.97 13.96 8.96
N SER A 99 -15.86 13.84 9.94
CA SER A 99 -16.62 14.97 10.49
C SER A 99 -15.66 16.00 11.08
N ASN A 100 -16.00 17.28 10.93
CA ASN A 100 -15.18 18.41 11.40
C ASN A 100 -13.70 18.28 10.97
N GLY A 101 -13.43 17.78 9.75
CA GLY A 101 -12.07 17.58 9.23
C GLY A 101 -11.28 16.53 9.99
N GLY A 102 -11.94 15.52 10.54
CA GLY A 102 -11.31 14.44 11.30
C GLY A 102 -10.93 14.80 12.73
N ALA A 103 -11.56 15.80 13.32
CA ALA A 103 -11.22 16.24 14.68
C ALA A 103 -11.50 15.18 15.76
N ASN A 104 -12.40 14.24 15.46
CA ASN A 104 -12.75 13.14 16.39
C ASN A 104 -12.08 11.81 16.01
N ASP A 105 -11.35 11.78 14.90
CA ASP A 105 -10.67 10.56 14.45
C ASP A 105 -9.34 10.37 15.18
N ALA A 106 -9.13 9.18 15.77
CA ALA A 106 -7.94 8.89 16.57
C ALA A 106 -6.64 8.89 15.76
N LEU A 107 -6.66 8.41 14.50
CA LEU A 107 -5.49 8.43 13.63
C LEU A 107 -5.15 9.86 13.22
N VAL A 108 -6.15 10.64 12.83
CA VAL A 108 -5.97 12.04 12.40
C VAL A 108 -5.43 12.89 13.56
N THR A 109 -6.03 12.76 14.76
CA THR A 109 -5.61 13.53 15.94
C THR A 109 -4.23 13.09 16.43
N GLY A 110 -3.92 11.78 16.40
CA GLY A 110 -2.60 11.26 16.73
C GLY A 110 -1.51 11.78 15.80
N LEU A 111 -1.75 11.79 14.50
CA LEU A 111 -0.79 12.35 13.53
C LEU A 111 -0.59 13.85 13.72
N ARG A 112 -1.66 14.61 14.01
CA ARG A 112 -1.57 16.04 14.33
C ARG A 112 -0.76 16.29 15.61
N ALA A 113 -0.93 15.46 16.63
CA ALA A 113 -0.16 15.54 17.86
C ALA A 113 1.35 15.30 17.64
N LEU A 114 1.70 14.52 16.61
CA LEU A 114 3.08 14.33 16.15
C LEU A 114 3.61 15.47 15.26
N GLY A 115 2.83 16.52 15.06
CA GLY A 115 3.22 17.70 14.28
C GLY A 115 2.89 17.65 12.79
N HIS A 116 2.16 16.64 12.32
CA HIS A 116 1.73 16.57 10.91
C HIS A 116 0.55 17.52 10.63
N THR A 117 0.58 18.17 9.47
CA THR A 117 -0.61 18.76 8.89
C THR A 117 -1.41 17.65 8.24
N VAL A 118 -2.63 17.39 8.72
CA VAL A 118 -3.43 16.24 8.28
C VAL A 118 -4.72 16.67 7.65
N ASN A 119 -5.01 16.10 6.49
CA ASN A 119 -6.26 16.23 5.75
C ASN A 119 -6.92 14.85 5.57
N THR A 120 -8.25 14.79 5.63
CA THR A 120 -9.03 13.59 5.37
C THR A 120 -9.52 13.62 3.91
N ALA A 121 -8.75 13.03 3.02
CA ALA A 121 -9.08 12.97 1.60
C ALA A 121 -9.14 11.51 1.13
N ALA A 122 -10.07 11.22 0.23
CA ALA A 122 -10.19 9.90 -0.36
C ALA A 122 -8.87 9.45 -1.02
N GLN A 123 -8.50 8.22 -0.78
CA GLN A 123 -7.33 7.56 -1.37
C GLN A 123 -7.78 6.50 -2.37
N SER A 124 -7.06 6.37 -3.46
CA SER A 124 -7.45 5.51 -4.60
C SER A 124 -6.53 4.31 -4.75
N SER A 125 -6.16 3.65 -3.65
CA SER A 125 -5.39 2.41 -3.72
C SER A 125 -6.17 1.31 -4.44
N GLY A 126 -5.48 0.27 -4.81
CA GLY A 126 -6.02 -0.93 -5.44
C GLY A 126 -5.04 -2.06 -5.18
N ILE A 127 -4.72 -2.26 -3.89
CA ILE A 127 -3.70 -3.21 -3.47
C ILE A 127 -4.17 -4.63 -3.79
N GLY A 128 -3.30 -5.39 -4.43
CA GLY A 128 -3.38 -6.84 -4.48
C GLY A 128 -2.24 -7.42 -3.67
N THR A 129 -2.53 -8.38 -2.81
CA THR A 129 -1.53 -9.02 -1.97
C THR A 129 -1.69 -10.54 -2.01
N ILE A 130 -0.59 -11.26 -2.14
CA ILE A 130 -0.53 -12.72 -2.03
C ILE A 130 0.54 -13.05 -1.00
N VAL A 131 0.19 -13.84 0.01
CA VAL A 131 1.08 -14.27 1.08
C VAL A 131 1.19 -15.78 1.06
N ARG A 132 2.42 -16.31 1.20
CA ARG A 132 2.63 -17.73 1.46
C ARG A 132 2.56 -18.00 2.96
N ARG A 133 1.65 -18.86 3.36
CA ARG A 133 1.48 -19.35 4.72
C ARG A 133 1.82 -20.84 4.77
N SER A 134 2.10 -21.34 5.95
CA SER A 134 2.22 -22.77 6.21
C SER A 134 1.26 -23.16 7.32
N ASN A 135 0.65 -24.34 7.19
CA ASN A 135 -0.16 -24.92 8.25
C ASN A 135 0.74 -25.66 9.27
N PRO A 136 0.20 -26.09 10.42
CA PRO A 136 0.97 -26.82 11.44
C PRO A 136 1.57 -28.15 10.94
N GLN A 137 1.03 -28.72 9.85
CA GLN A 137 1.54 -29.96 9.24
C GLN A 137 2.67 -29.70 8.24
N GLY A 138 3.05 -28.42 8.01
CA GLY A 138 4.13 -28.02 7.11
C GLY A 138 3.71 -27.83 5.65
N TYR A 139 2.45 -28.05 5.28
CA TYR A 139 1.95 -27.72 3.95
C TYR A 139 1.82 -26.22 3.80
N TYR A 140 2.20 -25.70 2.63
CA TYR A 140 2.00 -24.30 2.33
C TYR A 140 0.71 -24.06 1.55
N PHE A 141 0.16 -22.88 1.71
CA PHE A 141 -0.95 -22.36 0.91
C PHE A 141 -0.70 -20.88 0.61
N LEU A 142 -1.44 -20.38 -0.37
CA LEU A 142 -1.42 -18.96 -0.72
C LEU A 142 -2.70 -18.31 -0.14
N GLU A 143 -2.49 -17.21 0.54
CA GLU A 143 -3.54 -16.37 1.10
C GLU A 143 -3.57 -15.07 0.29
N GLY A 144 -4.73 -14.66 -0.19
CA GLY A 144 -4.89 -13.46 -0.99
C GLY A 144 -5.61 -12.34 -0.24
N GLY A 145 -5.30 -11.10 -0.61
CA GLY A 145 -6.02 -9.91 -0.19
C GLY A 145 -6.30 -9.00 -1.38
N ALA A 146 -7.54 -8.53 -1.50
CA ALA A 146 -7.97 -7.57 -2.52
C ALA A 146 -8.44 -6.28 -1.86
N ASP A 147 -8.03 -5.14 -2.41
CA ASP A 147 -8.37 -3.82 -1.88
C ASP A 147 -9.88 -3.55 -2.03
N PRO A 148 -10.59 -3.30 -0.92
CA PRO A 148 -12.04 -3.04 -0.97
C PRO A 148 -12.42 -1.73 -1.68
N ARG A 149 -11.43 -0.87 -2.00
CA ARG A 149 -11.62 0.35 -2.80
C ARG A 149 -11.75 0.08 -4.29
N ARG A 150 -11.55 -1.16 -4.71
CA ARG A 150 -11.64 -1.63 -6.10
C ARG A 150 -12.48 -2.89 -6.18
N GLU A 151 -12.87 -3.26 -7.38
CA GLU A 151 -13.71 -4.45 -7.66
C GLU A 151 -12.88 -5.75 -7.76
N GLY A 152 -11.71 -5.79 -7.11
CA GLY A 152 -10.87 -6.97 -7.06
C GLY A 152 -11.45 -8.06 -6.17
N VAL A 153 -11.24 -9.30 -6.56
CA VAL A 153 -11.61 -10.48 -5.76
C VAL A 153 -10.41 -11.42 -5.65
N VAL A 154 -10.37 -12.16 -4.56
CA VAL A 154 -9.45 -13.29 -4.39
C VAL A 154 -10.22 -14.56 -4.76
N LEU A 155 -9.71 -15.27 -5.75
CA LEU A 155 -10.23 -16.58 -6.16
C LEU A 155 -9.15 -17.62 -5.91
N GLY A 156 -9.52 -18.78 -5.44
CA GLY A 156 -8.62 -19.89 -5.20
C GLY A 156 -9.37 -21.22 -5.25
N ASP A 157 -8.65 -22.25 -5.63
CA ASP A 157 -9.14 -23.61 -5.56
C ASP A 157 -8.83 -24.16 -4.16
N LEU A 158 -9.86 -24.63 -3.49
CA LEU A 158 -9.72 -25.45 -2.30
C LEU A 158 -9.52 -26.91 -2.79
N TYR A 159 -8.27 -27.28 -3.04
CA TYR A 159 -7.93 -28.69 -3.12
C TYR A 159 -7.66 -29.16 -1.69
N PRO A 160 -8.51 -30.03 -1.10
CA PRO A 160 -8.08 -30.76 0.06
C PRO A 160 -6.87 -31.61 -0.37
N PRO A 161 -5.78 -31.65 0.39
CA PRO A 161 -4.73 -32.64 0.12
C PRO A 161 -5.36 -34.02 0.19
N GLU A 162 -5.17 -34.81 -0.87
CA GLU A 162 -5.49 -36.24 -0.86
C GLU A 162 -4.67 -36.96 0.20
#